data_896470803b656b57afe03d9bb2598371
#
_entry.id   896470803b656b57afe03d9bb2598371
#
_cell.length_a   1.000
_cell.length_b   1.000
_cell.length_c   1.000
_cell.angle_alpha   90.00
_cell.angle_beta   90.00
_cell.angle_gamma   90.00
#
_symmetry.space_group_name_H-M   'P 1'
#
loop_
_entity.id
_entity.type
_entity.pdbx_description
1 polymer ?
#
loop_
_entity_poly.entity_id
_entity_poly.type
_entity_poly.pdbx_seq_one_letter_code
_entity_poly.pdbx_strand_id
1 'polypeptide(L)'
;MTRRIFRNSFLIGITVLLVSSILFFAVMFSNYEQQAFERLSAEAESIAQALDESGPSFLRRLEVADRVTLVAPDGSVLYDSAADAASLPNHLAREEIQQALERGEGRCSRYSETFLERTHYYALRLPDGSVLRTACTQESIISMAILLLQPILWVIVLVLILCGVLSFRLAKQITRPINAIDLDDPALDESYQELAPLIGRLQDLLHTSRSQMDELSLRQR
;
A
#
# COMPACT_ATOMS: atom_id res chain seq x y z
N MET A 1 32.69 -7.50 14.35
CA MET A 1 31.75 -8.35 13.55
C MET A 1 30.30 -8.01 13.84
N THR A 2 29.85 -7.92 15.06
CA THR A 2 28.45 -7.64 15.50
C THR A 2 27.81 -6.44 14.80
N ARG A 3 28.51 -5.31 14.69
CA ARG A 3 27.99 -4.06 14.08
C ARG A 3 27.71 -4.21 12.59
N ARG A 4 28.46 -5.05 11.89
CA ARG A 4 28.30 -5.29 10.45
C ARG A 4 27.09 -6.21 10.17
N ILE A 5 26.95 -7.25 11.00
CA ILE A 5 25.80 -8.17 10.93
C ILE A 5 24.52 -7.43 11.29
N PHE A 6 24.51 -6.67 12.38
CA PHE A 6 23.40 -5.83 12.77
C PHE A 6 22.95 -4.90 11.63
N ARG A 7 23.88 -4.15 11.05
CA ARG A 7 23.59 -3.20 9.97
C ARG A 7 22.99 -3.89 8.75
N ASN A 8 23.53 -5.02 8.32
CA ASN A 8 23.03 -5.74 7.16
C ASN A 8 21.62 -6.33 7.42
N SER A 9 21.41 -6.96 8.57
CA SER A 9 20.08 -7.49 8.93
C SER A 9 19.04 -6.39 9.08
N PHE A 10 19.43 -5.25 9.65
CA PHE A 10 18.55 -4.09 9.78
C PHE A 10 18.21 -3.46 8.44
N LEU A 11 19.18 -3.34 7.52
CA LEU A 11 18.94 -2.86 6.15
C LEU A 11 17.99 -3.77 5.37
N ILE A 12 18.14 -5.09 5.48
CA ILE A 12 17.22 -6.05 4.86
C ILE A 12 15.80 -5.83 5.40
N GLY A 13 15.65 -5.70 6.73
CA GLY A 13 14.35 -5.44 7.35
C GLY A 13 13.70 -4.15 6.85
N ILE A 14 14.46 -3.05 6.74
CA ILE A 14 13.98 -1.79 6.19
C ILE A 14 13.56 -1.95 4.72
N THR A 15 14.36 -2.63 3.92
CA THR A 15 14.05 -2.82 2.49
C THR A 15 12.73 -3.60 2.31
N VAL A 16 12.55 -4.68 3.05
CA VAL A 16 11.31 -5.47 3.04
C VAL A 16 10.13 -4.62 3.47
N LEU A 17 10.27 -3.83 4.52
CA LEU A 17 9.23 -2.93 5.01
C LEU A 17 8.83 -1.91 3.95
N LEU A 18 9.79 -1.26 3.28
CA LEU A 18 9.52 -0.27 2.24
C LEU A 18 8.79 -0.89 1.04
N VAL A 19 9.27 -2.03 0.55
CA VAL A 19 8.63 -2.73 -0.57
C VAL A 19 7.20 -3.16 -0.20
N SER A 20 7.00 -3.71 0.99
CA SER A 20 5.69 -4.11 1.48
C SER A 20 4.74 -2.91 1.62
N SER A 21 5.23 -1.76 2.12
CA SER A 21 4.43 -0.54 2.26
C SER A 21 4.01 0.02 0.91
N ILE A 22 4.91 0.04 -0.08
CA ILE A 22 4.61 0.50 -1.44
C ILE A 22 3.54 -0.41 -2.08
N LEU A 23 3.70 -1.74 -1.96
CA LEU A 23 2.75 -2.70 -2.50
C LEU A 23 1.37 -2.56 -1.84
N PHE A 24 1.34 -2.43 -0.51
CA PHE A 24 0.10 -2.23 0.24
C PHE A 24 -0.62 -0.95 -0.20
N PHE A 25 0.12 0.16 -0.35
CA PHE A 25 -0.44 1.42 -0.81
C PHE A 25 -1.00 1.32 -2.23
N ALA A 26 -0.29 0.65 -3.14
CA ALA A 26 -0.76 0.44 -4.52
C ALA A 26 -2.06 -0.36 -4.57
N VAL A 27 -2.16 -1.44 -3.80
CA VAL A 27 -3.38 -2.27 -3.70
C VAL A 27 -4.53 -1.49 -3.08
N MET A 28 -4.28 -0.76 -1.99
CA MET A 28 -5.29 0.07 -1.33
C MET A 28 -5.84 1.13 -2.29
N PHE A 29 -4.97 1.81 -3.02
CA PHE A 29 -5.37 2.85 -3.97
C PHE A 29 -6.25 2.29 -5.10
N SER A 30 -5.87 1.14 -5.67
CA SER A 30 -6.65 0.47 -6.71
C SER A 30 -8.03 0.03 -6.22
N ASN A 31 -8.11 -0.56 -5.04
CA ASN A 31 -9.38 -1.01 -4.45
C ASN A 31 -10.32 0.15 -4.13
N TYR A 32 -9.77 1.28 -3.74
CA TYR A 32 -10.54 2.45 -3.37
C TYR A 32 -11.28 3.08 -4.56
N GLU A 33 -10.60 3.20 -5.71
CA GLU A 33 -11.23 3.70 -6.95
C GLU A 33 -12.36 2.77 -7.41
N GLN A 34 -12.15 1.46 -7.32
CA GLN A 34 -13.18 0.48 -7.66
C GLN A 34 -14.40 0.57 -6.74
N GLN A 35 -14.19 0.68 -5.43
CA GLN A 35 -15.28 0.84 -4.46
C GLN A 35 -16.10 2.11 -4.70
N ALA A 36 -15.46 3.22 -5.11
CA ALA A 36 -16.17 4.45 -5.44
C ALA A 36 -17.11 4.24 -6.63
N PHE A 37 -16.67 3.56 -7.68
CA PHE A 37 -17.53 3.24 -8.82
C PHE A 37 -18.61 2.22 -8.49
N GLU A 38 -18.34 1.20 -7.69
CA GLU A 38 -19.36 0.24 -7.24
C GLU A 38 -20.47 0.93 -6.43
N ARG A 39 -20.08 1.86 -5.55
CA ARG A 39 -21.03 2.66 -4.78
C ARG A 39 -21.88 3.54 -5.69
N LEU A 40 -21.25 4.28 -6.63
CA LEU A 40 -21.97 5.15 -7.57
C LEU A 40 -22.91 4.38 -8.48
N SER A 41 -22.52 3.18 -8.94
CA SER A 41 -23.37 2.34 -9.77
C SER A 41 -24.59 1.83 -8.97
N ALA A 42 -24.39 1.34 -7.76
CA ALA A 42 -25.49 0.88 -6.89
C ALA A 42 -26.47 2.01 -6.55
N GLU A 43 -25.96 3.22 -6.31
CA GLU A 43 -26.79 4.41 -6.09
C GLU A 43 -27.59 4.79 -7.35
N ALA A 44 -26.94 4.80 -8.52
CA ALA A 44 -27.59 5.09 -9.79
C ALA A 44 -28.69 4.08 -10.12
N GLU A 45 -28.44 2.79 -9.92
CA GLU A 45 -29.45 1.72 -10.13
C GLU A 45 -30.65 1.88 -9.17
N SER A 46 -30.38 2.18 -7.90
CA SER A 46 -31.45 2.42 -6.91
C SER A 46 -32.32 3.63 -7.27
N ILE A 47 -31.68 4.72 -7.71
CA ILE A 47 -32.40 5.93 -8.14
C ILE A 47 -33.16 5.67 -9.45
N ALA A 48 -32.58 4.92 -10.38
CA ALA A 48 -33.26 4.55 -11.65
C ALA A 48 -34.54 3.74 -11.40
N GLN A 49 -34.49 2.77 -10.49
CA GLN A 49 -35.63 1.99 -10.08
C GLN A 49 -36.72 2.88 -9.44
N ALA A 50 -36.32 3.76 -8.52
CA ALA A 50 -37.26 4.68 -7.87
C ALA A 50 -37.89 5.70 -8.86
N LEU A 51 -37.14 6.10 -9.89
CA LEU A 51 -37.62 6.95 -10.98
C LEU A 51 -38.67 6.24 -11.84
N ASP A 52 -38.45 4.96 -12.14
CA ASP A 52 -39.41 4.13 -12.88
C ASP A 52 -40.74 3.99 -12.13
N GLU A 53 -40.69 3.79 -10.82
CA GLU A 53 -41.86 3.60 -9.95
C GLU A 53 -42.62 4.91 -9.64
N SER A 54 -41.90 6.01 -9.38
CA SER A 54 -42.46 7.25 -8.81
C SER A 54 -42.40 8.45 -9.74
N GLY A 55 -41.75 8.29 -10.90
CA GLY A 55 -41.62 9.35 -11.91
C GLY A 55 -40.62 10.46 -11.50
N PRO A 56 -40.41 11.48 -12.38
CA PRO A 56 -39.37 12.51 -12.17
C PRO A 56 -39.59 13.40 -10.92
N SER A 57 -40.80 13.43 -10.37
CA SER A 57 -41.11 14.17 -9.15
C SER A 57 -40.35 13.64 -7.91
N PHE A 58 -39.93 12.38 -7.96
CA PHE A 58 -39.07 11.74 -6.93
C PHE A 58 -37.74 12.49 -6.74
N LEU A 59 -37.08 12.91 -7.82
CA LEU A 59 -35.79 13.60 -7.76
C LEU A 59 -35.81 14.88 -6.91
N ARG A 60 -36.96 15.61 -6.89
CA ARG A 60 -37.09 16.83 -6.08
C ARG A 60 -37.15 16.60 -4.57
N ARG A 61 -37.40 15.36 -4.16
CA ARG A 61 -37.45 14.93 -2.74
C ARG A 61 -36.25 14.10 -2.35
N LEU A 62 -35.35 13.86 -3.32
CA LEU A 62 -34.19 13.02 -3.13
C LEU A 62 -33.16 13.75 -2.27
N GLU A 63 -32.92 13.23 -1.07
CA GLU A 63 -31.80 13.61 -0.23
C GLU A 63 -30.68 12.60 -0.44
N VAL A 64 -29.66 12.95 -1.20
CA VAL A 64 -28.48 12.12 -1.50
C VAL A 64 -27.22 12.83 -1.09
N ALA A 65 -26.24 12.03 -0.67
CA ALA A 65 -24.93 12.54 -0.31
C ALA A 65 -24.10 12.93 -1.55
N ASP A 66 -24.34 12.22 -2.66
CA ASP A 66 -23.61 12.39 -3.90
C ASP A 66 -24.43 13.24 -4.89
N ARG A 67 -23.75 13.90 -5.84
CA ARG A 67 -24.43 14.74 -6.84
C ARG A 67 -25.14 13.85 -7.87
N VAL A 68 -26.43 14.12 -8.10
CA VAL A 68 -27.27 13.42 -9.08
C VAL A 68 -27.70 14.39 -10.17
N THR A 69 -27.50 14.01 -11.43
CA THR A 69 -27.88 14.78 -12.61
C THR A 69 -28.67 13.89 -13.56
N LEU A 70 -29.81 14.34 -14.04
CA LEU A 70 -30.58 13.69 -15.12
C LEU A 70 -30.36 14.47 -16.41
N VAL A 71 -29.93 13.77 -17.46
CA VAL A 71 -29.55 14.34 -18.75
C VAL A 71 -30.45 13.75 -19.85
N ALA A 72 -31.02 14.57 -20.66
CA ALA A 72 -31.83 14.14 -21.83
C ALA A 72 -30.92 13.53 -22.92
N PRO A 73 -31.48 12.78 -23.89
CA PRO A 73 -30.70 12.19 -24.99
C PRO A 73 -29.95 13.21 -25.86
N ASP A 74 -30.41 14.46 -25.90
CA ASP A 74 -29.73 15.56 -26.60
C ASP A 74 -28.64 16.24 -25.79
N GLY A 75 -28.39 15.77 -24.55
CA GLY A 75 -27.41 16.29 -23.63
C GLY A 75 -27.86 17.48 -22.77
N SER A 76 -29.10 17.92 -22.90
CA SER A 76 -29.65 18.95 -22.03
C SER A 76 -29.85 18.41 -20.60
N VAL A 77 -29.61 19.25 -19.59
CA VAL A 77 -29.76 18.83 -18.19
C VAL A 77 -31.23 19.05 -17.78
N LEU A 78 -31.91 17.97 -17.40
CA LEU A 78 -33.32 17.99 -16.94
C LEU A 78 -33.39 18.24 -15.42
N TYR A 79 -32.43 17.73 -14.65
CA TYR A 79 -32.38 17.87 -13.20
C TYR A 79 -30.94 17.81 -12.73
N ASP A 80 -30.64 18.55 -11.69
CA ASP A 80 -29.36 18.44 -10.96
C ASP A 80 -29.58 18.72 -9.48
N SER A 81 -29.02 17.89 -8.59
CA SER A 81 -29.20 18.01 -7.13
C SER A 81 -28.42 19.16 -6.51
N ALA A 82 -27.38 19.67 -7.17
CA ALA A 82 -26.45 20.67 -6.62
C ALA A 82 -26.56 22.06 -7.29
N ALA A 83 -27.17 22.13 -8.49
CA ALA A 83 -27.26 23.38 -9.27
C ALA A 83 -28.61 23.49 -10.01
N ASP A 84 -28.93 24.72 -10.43
CA ASP A 84 -30.11 24.92 -11.31
C ASP A 84 -29.82 24.32 -12.70
N ALA A 85 -30.62 23.34 -13.09
CA ALA A 85 -30.50 22.64 -14.37
C ALA A 85 -30.46 23.61 -15.57
N ALA A 86 -31.23 24.72 -15.54
CA ALA A 86 -31.27 25.72 -16.60
C ALA A 86 -29.94 26.49 -16.75
N SER A 87 -29.11 26.55 -15.71
CA SER A 87 -27.83 27.24 -15.72
C SER A 87 -26.69 26.37 -16.22
N LEU A 88 -26.90 25.05 -16.35
CA LEU A 88 -25.85 24.10 -16.71
C LEU A 88 -25.68 23.99 -18.23
N PRO A 89 -24.44 23.89 -18.73
CA PRO A 89 -24.18 23.67 -20.14
C PRO A 89 -24.62 22.27 -20.58
N ASN A 90 -24.75 22.08 -21.88
CA ASN A 90 -25.05 20.76 -22.44
C ASN A 90 -23.97 19.76 -22.09
N HIS A 91 -24.37 18.56 -21.66
CA HIS A 91 -23.50 17.52 -21.17
C HIS A 91 -23.21 16.39 -22.20
N LEU A 92 -23.71 16.51 -23.44
CA LEU A 92 -23.53 15.48 -24.47
C LEU A 92 -22.04 15.13 -24.75
N ALA A 93 -21.17 16.16 -24.67
CA ALA A 93 -19.73 15.97 -24.90
C ALA A 93 -18.98 15.33 -23.70
N ARG A 94 -19.66 15.00 -22.62
CA ARG A 94 -19.07 14.37 -21.46
C ARG A 94 -18.81 12.88 -21.74
N GLU A 95 -17.61 12.42 -21.44
CA GLU A 95 -17.14 11.06 -21.74
C GLU A 95 -18.06 9.99 -21.13
N GLU A 96 -18.42 10.14 -19.85
CA GLU A 96 -19.34 9.23 -19.16
C GLU A 96 -20.74 9.18 -19.79
N ILE A 97 -21.21 10.31 -20.32
CA ILE A 97 -22.53 10.40 -20.98
C ILE A 97 -22.46 9.70 -22.35
N GLN A 98 -21.42 9.94 -23.13
CA GLN A 98 -21.23 9.27 -24.42
C GLN A 98 -21.15 7.76 -24.26
N GLN A 99 -20.35 7.29 -23.30
CA GLN A 99 -20.24 5.86 -23.00
C GLN A 99 -21.59 5.27 -22.59
N ALA A 100 -22.37 5.97 -21.74
CA ALA A 100 -23.69 5.50 -21.32
C ALA A 100 -24.69 5.43 -22.48
N LEU A 101 -24.68 6.38 -23.39
CA LEU A 101 -25.52 6.37 -24.58
C LEU A 101 -25.20 5.23 -25.54
N GLU A 102 -23.90 4.88 -25.67
CA GLU A 102 -23.44 3.81 -26.56
C GLU A 102 -23.60 2.42 -25.95
N ARG A 103 -23.22 2.23 -24.68
CA ARG A 103 -23.04 0.93 -24.03
C ARG A 103 -24.05 0.63 -22.92
N GLY A 104 -24.87 1.62 -22.54
CA GLY A 104 -25.81 1.53 -21.41
C GLY A 104 -25.23 2.07 -20.11
N GLU A 105 -23.92 2.04 -19.91
CA GLU A 105 -23.23 2.63 -18.75
C GLU A 105 -21.94 3.35 -19.16
N GLY A 106 -21.52 4.31 -18.36
CA GLY A 106 -20.28 5.06 -18.58
C GLY A 106 -19.60 5.43 -17.28
N ARG A 107 -18.27 5.48 -17.29
CA ARG A 107 -17.43 5.80 -16.12
C ARG A 107 -16.33 6.77 -16.52
N CYS A 108 -16.12 7.80 -15.69
CA CYS A 108 -15.05 8.76 -15.89
C CYS A 108 -14.56 9.29 -14.56
N SER A 109 -13.26 9.56 -14.47
CA SER A 109 -12.67 10.24 -13.31
C SER A 109 -11.98 11.49 -13.79
N ARG A 110 -12.28 12.65 -13.16
CA ARG A 110 -11.63 13.93 -13.47
C ARG A 110 -10.92 14.46 -12.25
N TYR A 111 -9.72 14.95 -12.46
CA TYR A 111 -8.92 15.60 -11.44
C TYR A 111 -9.02 17.11 -11.60
N SER A 112 -9.34 17.81 -10.51
CA SER A 112 -9.30 19.27 -10.44
C SER A 112 -7.95 19.71 -9.86
N GLU A 113 -7.08 20.28 -10.69
CA GLU A 113 -5.79 20.80 -10.23
C GLU A 113 -5.95 21.96 -9.24
N THR A 114 -7.04 22.72 -9.36
CA THR A 114 -7.30 23.89 -8.51
C THR A 114 -7.70 23.52 -7.09
N PHE A 115 -8.49 22.47 -6.93
CA PHE A 115 -9.00 22.02 -5.63
C PHE A 115 -8.29 20.77 -5.12
N LEU A 116 -7.38 20.18 -5.93
CA LEU A 116 -6.72 18.90 -5.63
C LEU A 116 -7.70 17.78 -5.33
N GLU A 117 -8.89 17.84 -5.90
CA GLU A 117 -9.98 16.90 -5.71
C GLU A 117 -10.17 16.04 -6.95
N ARG A 118 -10.46 14.76 -6.75
CA ARG A 118 -10.82 13.84 -7.82
C ARG A 118 -12.30 13.56 -7.75
N THR A 119 -13.01 13.85 -8.83
CA THR A 119 -14.44 13.55 -8.95
C THR A 119 -14.63 12.32 -9.83
N HIS A 120 -15.31 11.31 -9.30
CA HIS A 120 -15.72 10.14 -10.05
C HIS A 120 -17.14 10.33 -10.54
N TYR A 121 -17.36 9.99 -11.79
CA TYR A 121 -18.65 10.07 -12.47
C TYR A 121 -19.06 8.69 -12.94
N TYR A 122 -20.28 8.31 -12.65
CA TYR A 122 -20.94 7.15 -13.20
C TYR A 122 -22.22 7.59 -13.91
N ALA A 123 -22.48 7.06 -15.09
CA ALA A 123 -23.65 7.37 -15.89
C ALA A 123 -24.36 6.07 -16.29
N LEU A 124 -25.66 6.03 -16.11
CA LEU A 124 -26.54 4.91 -16.44
C LEU A 124 -27.62 5.37 -17.42
N ARG A 125 -27.74 4.70 -18.56
CA ARG A 125 -28.81 4.97 -19.52
C ARG A 125 -30.13 4.38 -19.05
N LEU A 126 -31.17 5.20 -19.00
CA LEU A 126 -32.52 4.80 -18.63
C LEU A 126 -33.30 4.26 -19.83
N PRO A 127 -34.42 3.52 -19.60
CA PRO A 127 -35.25 2.97 -20.69
C PRO A 127 -35.86 4.01 -21.64
N ASP A 128 -36.11 5.24 -21.17
CA ASP A 128 -36.60 6.36 -21.94
C ASP A 128 -35.53 7.04 -22.82
N GLY A 129 -34.27 6.56 -22.74
CA GLY A 129 -33.11 7.08 -23.45
C GLY A 129 -32.40 8.24 -22.74
N SER A 130 -32.93 8.75 -21.63
CA SER A 130 -32.21 9.71 -20.79
C SER A 130 -31.05 9.03 -20.05
N VAL A 131 -30.14 9.83 -19.48
CA VAL A 131 -28.97 9.33 -18.75
C VAL A 131 -28.97 9.88 -17.33
N LEU A 132 -28.98 8.98 -16.36
CA LEU A 132 -28.81 9.31 -14.96
C LEU A 132 -27.32 9.30 -14.63
N ARG A 133 -26.77 10.41 -14.17
CA ARG A 133 -25.38 10.56 -13.79
C ARG A 133 -25.28 10.78 -12.30
N THR A 134 -24.49 9.96 -11.62
CA THR A 134 -24.08 10.15 -10.24
C THR A 134 -22.63 10.61 -10.18
N ALA A 135 -22.28 11.47 -9.22
CA ALA A 135 -20.93 11.98 -9.08
C ALA A 135 -20.56 12.14 -7.60
N CYS A 136 -19.48 11.52 -7.19
CA CYS A 136 -18.91 11.76 -5.89
C CYS A 136 -17.60 12.52 -6.02
N THR A 137 -17.47 13.60 -5.26
CA THR A 137 -16.22 14.33 -5.12
C THR A 137 -15.48 13.72 -3.94
N GLN A 138 -14.38 13.06 -4.23
CA GLN A 138 -13.49 12.59 -3.19
C GLN A 138 -12.70 13.78 -2.66
N GLU A 139 -12.84 14.03 -1.36
CA GLU A 139 -11.87 14.87 -0.66
C GLU A 139 -10.48 14.38 -1.02
N SER A 140 -9.62 15.32 -1.33
CA SER A 140 -8.29 15.15 -1.90
C SER A 140 -7.63 13.82 -1.51
N ILE A 141 -7.04 13.11 -2.48
CA ILE A 141 -6.12 11.99 -2.27
C ILE A 141 -5.14 12.29 -1.11
N ILE A 142 -4.83 13.57 -0.91
CA ILE A 142 -3.98 14.08 0.17
C ILE A 142 -4.65 13.94 1.54
N SER A 143 -5.92 14.31 1.72
CA SER A 143 -6.62 14.18 3.01
C SER A 143 -6.81 12.72 3.37
N MET A 144 -7.12 11.88 2.40
CA MET A 144 -7.19 10.44 2.60
C MET A 144 -5.82 9.80 2.85
N ALA A 145 -4.79 10.22 2.11
CA ALA A 145 -3.42 9.78 2.35
C ALA A 145 -2.97 10.19 3.76
N ILE A 146 -3.30 11.37 4.24
CA ILE A 146 -2.99 11.82 5.60
C ILE A 146 -3.74 10.99 6.64
N LEU A 147 -5.02 10.69 6.43
CA LEU A 147 -5.81 9.86 7.33
C LEU A 147 -5.25 8.43 7.42
N LEU A 148 -4.82 7.86 6.31
CA LEU A 148 -4.19 6.54 6.25
C LEU A 148 -2.72 6.56 6.69
N LEU A 149 -2.04 7.69 6.57
CA LEU A 149 -0.63 7.83 6.95
C LEU A 149 -0.44 7.61 8.45
N GLN A 150 -1.36 8.07 9.27
CA GLN A 150 -1.26 7.95 10.74
C GLN A 150 -1.17 6.49 11.22
N PRO A 151 -2.09 5.56 10.88
CA PRO A 151 -1.96 4.16 11.28
C PRO A 151 -0.75 3.46 10.63
N ILE A 152 -0.42 3.78 9.37
CA ILE A 152 0.77 3.25 8.69
C ILE A 152 2.04 3.66 9.42
N LEU A 153 2.14 4.91 9.86
CA LEU A 153 3.30 5.43 10.61
C LEU A 153 3.51 4.64 11.92
N TRP A 154 2.45 4.34 12.65
CA TRP A 154 2.53 3.51 13.86
C TRP A 154 3.01 2.07 13.56
N VAL A 155 2.53 1.48 12.48
CA VAL A 155 2.98 0.15 12.03
C VAL A 155 4.46 0.19 11.64
N ILE A 156 4.89 1.21 10.90
CA ILE A 156 6.31 1.41 10.54
C ILE A 156 7.19 1.52 11.78
N VAL A 157 6.81 2.35 12.74
CA VAL A 157 7.56 2.53 14.01
C VAL A 157 7.64 1.22 14.77
N LEU A 158 6.52 0.50 14.91
CA LEU A 158 6.49 -0.81 15.58
C LEU A 158 7.42 -1.82 14.91
N VAL A 159 7.36 -1.93 13.59
CA VAL A 159 8.20 -2.87 12.82
C VAL A 159 9.68 -2.47 12.91
N LEU A 160 10.02 -1.18 12.87
CA LEU A 160 11.40 -0.72 13.04
C LEU A 160 11.96 -1.08 14.43
N ILE A 161 11.17 -0.90 15.48
CA ILE A 161 11.55 -1.30 16.85
C ILE A 161 11.77 -2.82 16.90
N LEU A 162 10.83 -3.60 16.35
CA LEU A 162 10.92 -5.05 16.34
C LEU A 162 12.14 -5.54 15.56
N CYS A 163 12.38 -5.00 14.36
CA CYS A 163 13.57 -5.28 13.56
C CYS A 163 14.85 -4.90 14.28
N GLY A 164 14.87 -3.76 14.97
CA GLY A 164 16.02 -3.35 15.78
C GLY A 164 16.33 -4.32 16.92
N VAL A 165 15.30 -4.71 17.67
CA VAL A 165 15.45 -5.68 18.78
C VAL A 165 15.90 -7.05 18.28
N LEU A 166 15.27 -7.57 17.22
CA LEU A 166 15.61 -8.86 16.60
C LEU A 166 17.03 -8.85 16.05
N SER A 167 17.41 -7.81 15.29
CA SER A 167 18.74 -7.66 14.74
C SER A 167 19.81 -7.57 15.83
N PHE A 168 19.51 -6.87 16.94
CA PHE A 168 20.42 -6.79 18.09
C PHE A 168 20.57 -8.14 18.78
N ARG A 169 19.46 -8.87 19.01
CA ARG A 169 19.50 -10.21 19.60
C ARG A 169 20.28 -11.20 18.73
N LEU A 170 19.99 -11.26 17.43
CA LEU A 170 20.69 -12.12 16.48
C LEU A 170 22.19 -11.80 16.42
N ALA A 171 22.54 -10.51 16.31
CA ALA A 171 23.93 -10.08 16.30
C ALA A 171 24.67 -10.52 17.58
N LYS A 172 24.02 -10.42 18.75
CA LYS A 172 24.60 -10.83 20.02
C LYS A 172 24.71 -12.35 20.14
N GLN A 173 23.69 -13.09 19.65
CA GLN A 173 23.67 -14.55 19.69
C GLN A 173 24.75 -15.16 18.79
N ILE A 174 25.03 -14.58 17.62
CA ILE A 174 26.09 -15.07 16.71
C ILE A 174 27.49 -14.68 17.19
N THR A 175 27.65 -13.52 17.84
CA THR A 175 28.96 -13.00 18.19
C THR A 175 29.45 -13.46 19.57
N ARG A 176 28.54 -13.75 20.50
CA ARG A 176 28.92 -14.23 21.85
C ARG A 176 29.75 -15.50 21.82
N PRO A 177 29.36 -16.57 21.12
CA PRO A 177 30.13 -17.81 21.11
C PRO A 177 31.53 -17.67 20.45
N ILE A 178 31.61 -16.80 19.39
CA ILE A 178 32.91 -16.59 18.70
C ILE A 178 33.91 -15.85 19.58
N ASN A 179 33.46 -14.95 20.45
CA ASN A 179 34.33 -14.23 21.40
C ASN A 179 34.61 -15.02 22.70
N ALA A 180 33.87 -16.10 22.95
CA ALA A 180 34.04 -16.94 24.14
C ALA A 180 34.98 -18.15 23.90
N ILE A 181 35.48 -18.29 22.66
CA ILE A 181 36.49 -19.33 22.37
C ILE A 181 37.79 -18.94 23.08
N ASP A 182 38.02 -19.55 24.23
CA ASP A 182 39.31 -19.49 24.90
C ASP A 182 40.27 -20.44 24.17
N LEU A 183 41.33 -19.89 23.58
CA LEU A 183 42.31 -20.65 22.82
C LEU A 183 43.21 -21.52 23.72
N ASP A 184 43.19 -21.28 25.02
CA ASP A 184 44.03 -21.98 25.99
C ASP A 184 43.32 -23.16 26.69
N ASP A 185 41.97 -23.24 26.65
CA ASP A 185 41.21 -24.38 27.19
C ASP A 185 40.20 -24.90 26.15
N PRO A 186 40.57 -25.98 25.41
CA PRO A 186 39.77 -26.55 24.35
C PRO A 186 38.66 -27.50 24.84
N ALA A 187 38.07 -27.29 25.98
CA ALA A 187 36.88 -28.01 26.39
C ALA A 187 35.73 -27.59 25.45
N LEU A 188 35.64 -28.31 24.35
CA LEU A 188 34.61 -28.16 23.30
C LEU A 188 33.23 -28.40 23.91
N ASP A 189 32.51 -27.33 24.16
CA ASP A 189 31.07 -27.39 24.40
C ASP A 189 30.43 -27.96 23.13
N GLU A 190 29.75 -29.10 23.25
CA GLU A 190 29.13 -29.87 22.14
C GLU A 190 28.11 -29.05 21.30
N SER A 191 27.89 -27.80 21.66
CA SER A 191 26.88 -26.90 21.03
C SER A 191 27.24 -26.39 19.63
N TYR A 192 28.46 -26.63 19.12
CA TYR A 192 28.88 -26.03 17.84
C TYR A 192 29.50 -27.01 16.85
N GLN A 193 28.74 -28.06 16.48
CA GLN A 193 29.18 -29.04 15.47
C GLN A 193 29.59 -28.39 14.12
N GLU A 194 29.00 -27.22 13.77
CA GLU A 194 29.34 -26.52 12.53
C GLU A 194 30.69 -25.82 12.53
N LEU A 195 31.25 -25.50 13.70
CA LEU A 195 32.55 -24.85 13.85
C LEU A 195 33.69 -25.84 14.15
N ALA A 196 33.37 -27.10 14.45
CA ALA A 196 34.33 -28.14 14.76
C ALA A 196 35.45 -28.30 13.70
N PRO A 197 35.17 -28.27 12.36
CA PRO A 197 36.24 -28.38 11.36
C PRO A 197 37.19 -27.17 11.34
N LEU A 198 36.68 -26.00 11.71
CA LEU A 198 37.46 -24.75 11.71
C LEU A 198 38.38 -24.70 12.96
N ILE A 199 37.85 -25.13 14.10
CA ILE A 199 38.56 -25.23 15.36
C ILE A 199 39.67 -26.29 15.25
N GLY A 200 39.38 -27.43 14.63
CA GLY A 200 40.38 -28.47 14.37
C GLY A 200 41.56 -27.95 13.52
N ARG A 201 41.31 -27.23 12.45
CA ARG A 201 42.37 -26.61 11.63
C ARG A 201 43.18 -25.55 12.38
N LEU A 202 42.55 -24.80 13.27
CA LEU A 202 43.22 -23.79 14.09
C LEU A 202 44.13 -24.44 15.13
N GLN A 203 43.70 -25.54 15.74
CA GLN A 203 44.49 -26.34 16.66
C GLN A 203 45.71 -26.96 15.98
N ASP A 204 45.53 -27.53 14.77
CA ASP A 204 46.64 -28.08 13.97
C ASP A 204 47.67 -27.00 13.61
N LEU A 205 47.25 -25.82 13.23
CA LEU A 205 48.13 -24.70 12.92
C LEU A 205 48.90 -24.21 14.17
N LEU A 206 48.24 -24.11 15.32
CA LEU A 206 48.86 -23.71 16.57
C LEU A 206 49.87 -24.75 17.05
N HIS A 207 49.55 -26.04 16.92
CA HIS A 207 50.45 -27.14 17.26
C HIS A 207 51.70 -27.14 16.36
N THR A 208 51.52 -26.94 15.07
CA THR A 208 52.62 -26.85 14.09
C THR A 208 53.50 -25.63 14.35
N SER A 209 52.89 -24.47 14.67
CA SER A 209 53.64 -23.25 15.00
C SER A 209 54.43 -23.39 16.29
N ARG A 210 53.87 -24.03 17.34
CA ARG A 210 54.59 -24.29 18.61
C ARG A 210 55.77 -25.24 18.39
N SER A 211 55.56 -26.32 17.65
CA SER A 211 56.67 -27.27 17.37
C SER A 211 57.81 -26.63 16.56
N GLN A 212 57.48 -25.72 15.62
CA GLN A 212 58.49 -24.96 14.88
C GLN A 212 59.25 -23.97 15.76
N MET A 213 58.57 -23.31 16.69
CA MET A 213 59.24 -22.42 17.66
C MET A 213 60.20 -23.19 18.64
N ASP A 214 59.77 -24.35 19.10
CA ASP A 214 60.60 -25.21 19.96
C ASP A 214 61.85 -25.72 19.20
N GLU A 215 61.70 -26.10 17.93
CA GLU A 215 62.80 -26.53 17.07
C GLU A 215 63.80 -25.40 16.79
N LEU A 216 63.34 -24.19 16.59
CA LEU A 216 64.17 -23.00 16.41
C LEU A 216 64.88 -22.63 17.70
N SER A 217 64.22 -22.76 18.86
CA SER A 217 64.82 -22.47 20.16
C SER A 217 65.93 -23.48 20.52
N LEU A 218 65.81 -24.75 20.10
CA LEU A 218 66.84 -25.80 20.26
C LEU A 218 68.01 -25.58 19.32
N ARG A 219 67.85 -24.98 18.15
CA ARG A 219 68.98 -24.67 17.24
C ARG A 219 69.76 -23.42 17.61
N GLN A 220 69.24 -22.58 18.49
CA GLN A 220 70.00 -21.40 19.01
C GLN A 220 70.75 -21.62 20.31
N ARG A 221 70.70 -22.80 20.89
CA ARG A 221 71.53 -23.24 21.98
C ARG A 221 72.68 -24.10 21.46
#